data_a13a038ddb5dc1f6d164f5ed9ee128f3
#
_entry.id   a13a038ddb5dc1f6d164f5ed9ee128f3
#
_cell.length_a   1.000
_cell.length_b   1.000
_cell.length_c   1.000
_cell.angle_alpha   90.00
_cell.angle_beta   90.00
_cell.angle_gamma   90.00
#
_symmetry.space_group_name_H-M   'P 1'
#
loop_
_entity.id
_entity.type
_entity.pdbx_description
1 polymer ?
#
loop_
_entity_poly.entity_id
_entity_poly.type
_entity_poly.pdbx_seq_one_letter_code
_entity_poly.pdbx_strand_id
1 'polypeptide(L)'
;MPHRTIRARRLTFASAGVTSLALLATACGGNGGGTSAAPKDFKYLSVTENTTTRTALTTLSKGSCKAENDALPLKVETVPQAQLDQKLQLLGGQNALPTMFAAGNAPALTKQLDKSGKIAEVELELKKYGGLDQLEPAAVSTIKALYGGKLMALPYEYNIEGIFYNKKLFQENGITVPGTWDELQAAADKLNAKGIQPFSASGAQGWPLTRLISGYLYRSLGPDALDKVDAGTAKLTDPEYVKAAEEVAALGKKGYFGKGVGSIDYDTAMNQFLTGKSGMFYMGSWALANIADPKQNKVGAENVGFMPFPAVKGGKGSIDQYPSNIGLAVTLGSQNIDDKAGAWLGCIAKNYGSTALKDHGTISGFKVNTPVKDANEVTATVRKTISSSKQNVLWFEALFSTKATTISNTSAPGLVNGSVSPKQFMETVQAALGSQ
;
A
#
# COMPACT_ATOMS: atom_id res chain seq x y z
N MET A 1 -14.49 61.31 21.38
CA MET A 1 -13.85 62.46 20.71
C MET A 1 -12.46 62.07 20.28
N PRO A 2 -11.94 62.32 19.05
CA PRO A 2 -12.60 62.88 17.86
C PRO A 2 -12.53 61.96 16.61
N HIS A 3 -13.44 62.22 15.72
CA HIS A 3 -13.50 61.75 14.33
C HIS A 3 -12.27 62.11 13.48
N ARG A 4 -11.84 61.20 12.60
CA ARG A 4 -11.00 61.56 11.43
C ARG A 4 -11.65 61.01 10.16
N THR A 5 -12.18 61.91 9.39
CA THR A 5 -12.68 61.82 8.03
C THR A 5 -11.55 61.50 7.05
N ILE A 6 -11.77 60.52 6.15
CA ILE A 6 -10.89 60.25 5.02
C ILE A 6 -11.57 60.77 3.73
N ARG A 7 -10.90 61.70 3.09
CA ARG A 7 -11.26 62.33 1.83
C ARG A 7 -11.09 61.36 0.64
N ALA A 8 -12.16 61.24 -0.16
CA ALA A 8 -12.12 60.65 -1.48
C ALA A 8 -11.32 61.52 -2.47
N ARG A 9 -10.37 60.94 -3.17
CA ARG A 9 -9.74 61.54 -4.36
C ARG A 9 -10.34 60.86 -5.61
N ARG A 10 -11.05 61.64 -6.38
CA ARG A 10 -11.47 61.35 -7.76
C ARG A 10 -10.23 61.44 -8.65
N LEU A 11 -9.99 60.42 -9.47
CA LEU A 11 -9.05 60.48 -10.60
C LEU A 11 -9.85 60.35 -11.90
N THR A 12 -9.65 61.33 -12.74
CA THR A 12 -10.26 61.58 -14.03
C THR A 12 -9.78 60.59 -15.09
N PHE A 13 -10.74 60.14 -15.90
CA PHE A 13 -10.49 59.39 -17.13
C PHE A 13 -9.90 60.32 -18.22
N ALA A 14 -8.81 59.85 -18.85
CA ALA A 14 -8.36 60.36 -20.13
C ALA A 14 -8.51 59.27 -21.19
N SER A 15 -9.37 59.49 -22.14
CA SER A 15 -9.59 58.69 -23.34
C SER A 15 -8.50 58.96 -24.39
N ALA A 16 -7.88 57.91 -24.91
CA ALA A 16 -7.08 58.04 -26.15
C ALA A 16 -7.14 56.76 -26.99
N GLY A 17 -7.66 56.85 -28.16
CA GLY A 17 -7.13 56.33 -29.43
C GLY A 17 -7.30 54.83 -29.72
N VAL A 18 -8.37 54.51 -30.44
CA VAL A 18 -8.53 53.25 -31.22
C VAL A 18 -7.63 53.30 -32.45
N THR A 19 -6.65 52.40 -32.54
CA THR A 19 -5.96 52.11 -33.81
C THR A 19 -6.20 50.63 -34.15
N SER A 20 -7.05 50.38 -35.13
CA SER A 20 -7.37 49.06 -35.68
C SER A 20 -6.20 48.54 -36.50
N LEU A 21 -5.57 47.43 -36.09
CA LEU A 21 -4.68 46.64 -36.95
C LEU A 21 -5.40 45.38 -37.32
N ALA A 22 -5.84 45.31 -38.56
CA ALA A 22 -6.37 44.09 -39.19
C ALA A 22 -5.20 43.12 -39.43
N LEU A 23 -5.16 42.01 -38.71
CA LEU A 23 -4.31 40.85 -39.02
C LEU A 23 -5.11 39.81 -39.81
N LEU A 24 -4.69 39.61 -41.03
CA LEU A 24 -5.15 38.60 -41.95
C LEU A 24 -4.96 37.22 -41.36
N ALA A 25 -6.05 36.53 -41.02
CA ALA A 25 -6.07 35.11 -40.73
C ALA A 25 -5.90 34.32 -42.03
N THR A 26 -4.70 33.81 -42.29
CA THR A 26 -4.49 32.75 -43.26
C THR A 26 -4.88 31.42 -42.59
N ALA A 27 -6.10 30.97 -42.83
CA ALA A 27 -6.54 29.59 -42.53
C ALA A 27 -5.82 28.63 -43.47
N CYS A 28 -4.72 28.00 -42.97
CA CYS A 28 -4.24 26.77 -43.57
C CYS A 28 -4.94 25.62 -42.83
N GLY A 29 -5.96 25.06 -43.46
CA GLY A 29 -6.50 23.75 -43.11
C GLY A 29 -5.41 22.70 -43.34
N GLY A 30 -4.75 22.29 -42.23
CA GLY A 30 -3.89 21.13 -42.18
C GLY A 30 -4.55 20.09 -41.33
N ASN A 31 -5.05 19.03 -41.96
CA ASN A 31 -5.48 17.79 -41.36
C ASN A 31 -4.22 17.12 -40.77
N GLY A 32 -3.73 17.59 -39.64
CA GLY A 32 -2.55 17.06 -38.96
C GLY A 32 -2.98 16.14 -37.84
N GLY A 33 -3.10 14.86 -38.13
CA GLY A 33 -2.99 13.83 -37.11
C GLY A 33 -1.69 14.07 -36.35
N GLY A 34 -1.81 14.59 -35.13
CA GLY A 34 -0.66 14.85 -34.26
C GLY A 34 0.01 13.54 -33.91
N THR A 35 1.05 13.17 -34.67
CA THR A 35 2.04 12.21 -34.21
C THR A 35 2.71 12.84 -32.99
N SER A 36 2.33 12.40 -31.80
CA SER A 36 3.07 12.76 -30.58
C SER A 36 4.53 12.36 -30.80
N ALA A 37 5.44 13.30 -30.63
CA ALA A 37 6.88 13.03 -30.78
C ALA A 37 7.26 11.87 -29.85
N ALA A 38 8.05 10.92 -30.37
CA ALA A 38 8.52 9.78 -29.58
C ALA A 38 9.15 10.26 -28.27
N PRO A 39 8.91 9.56 -27.16
CA PRO A 39 9.45 9.96 -25.86
C PRO A 39 10.98 9.98 -25.89
N LYS A 40 11.58 11.03 -25.33
CA LYS A 40 13.03 11.20 -25.25
C LYS A 40 13.62 10.56 -23.99
N ASP A 41 12.80 10.29 -22.99
CA ASP A 41 13.17 9.78 -21.68
C ASP A 41 12.14 8.76 -21.19
N PHE A 42 12.60 7.73 -20.47
CA PHE A 42 11.75 6.86 -19.66
C PHE A 42 11.41 7.59 -18.35
N LYS A 43 10.29 8.28 -18.34
CA LYS A 43 9.89 9.07 -17.16
C LYS A 43 9.19 8.21 -16.13
N TYR A 44 9.69 8.29 -14.89
CA TYR A 44 9.06 7.68 -13.72
C TYR A 44 8.71 8.75 -12.68
N LEU A 45 7.42 8.97 -12.44
CA LEU A 45 6.92 9.80 -11.34
C LEU A 45 6.69 8.94 -10.10
N SER A 46 7.42 9.20 -9.04
CA SER A 46 7.33 8.50 -7.75
C SER A 46 6.95 9.45 -6.62
N VAL A 47 6.83 8.93 -5.41
CA VAL A 47 6.72 9.75 -4.21
C VAL A 47 8.08 9.91 -3.54
N THR A 48 8.26 11.02 -2.84
CA THR A 48 9.50 11.31 -2.12
C THR A 48 9.82 10.24 -1.08
N GLU A 49 8.81 9.69 -0.45
CA GLU A 49 8.89 8.70 0.63
C GLU A 49 9.27 7.29 0.14
N ASN A 50 8.96 6.92 -1.11
CA ASN A 50 9.36 5.62 -1.66
C ASN A 50 10.74 5.70 -2.31
N THR A 51 11.80 5.45 -1.54
CA THR A 51 13.18 5.48 -2.01
C THR A 51 13.60 4.16 -2.68
N THR A 52 13.07 3.03 -2.22
CA THR A 52 13.49 1.68 -2.64
C THR A 52 13.31 1.45 -4.13
N THR A 53 12.12 1.66 -4.67
CA THR A 53 11.82 1.46 -6.09
C THR A 53 12.72 2.35 -6.97
N ARG A 54 12.89 3.62 -6.60
CA ARG A 54 13.74 4.56 -7.35
C ARG A 54 15.20 4.14 -7.38
N THR A 55 15.72 3.70 -6.22
CA THR A 55 17.13 3.28 -6.11
C THR A 55 17.36 1.99 -6.88
N ALA A 56 16.46 1.01 -6.79
CA ALA A 56 16.53 -0.23 -7.55
C ALA A 56 16.50 0.03 -9.07
N LEU A 57 15.60 0.89 -9.56
CA LEU A 57 15.56 1.30 -10.97
C LEU A 57 16.85 2.02 -11.40
N THR A 58 17.42 2.87 -10.54
CA THR A 58 18.70 3.53 -10.81
C THR A 58 19.85 2.52 -10.87
N THR A 59 19.84 1.47 -10.05
CA THR A 59 20.80 0.37 -10.11
C THR A 59 20.66 -0.38 -11.43
N LEU A 60 19.42 -0.72 -11.82
CA LEU A 60 19.16 -1.38 -13.11
C LEU A 60 19.63 -0.55 -14.29
N SER A 61 19.38 0.77 -14.30
CA SER A 61 19.80 1.66 -15.40
C SER A 61 21.30 1.73 -15.63
N LYS A 62 22.10 1.47 -14.60
CA LYS A 62 23.56 1.43 -14.66
C LYS A 62 24.13 0.02 -14.84
N GLY A 63 23.30 -0.99 -14.62
CA GLY A 63 23.67 -2.41 -14.64
C GLY A 63 22.96 -3.19 -15.74
N SER A 64 22.07 -4.10 -15.35
CA SER A 64 21.42 -5.07 -16.25
C SER A 64 20.51 -4.44 -17.30
N CYS A 65 19.98 -3.22 -17.08
CA CYS A 65 19.17 -2.49 -18.07
C CYS A 65 19.93 -1.28 -18.67
N LYS A 66 21.26 -1.35 -18.73
CA LYS A 66 22.06 -0.24 -19.27
C LYS A 66 21.79 0.02 -20.76
N ALA A 67 21.57 -1.01 -21.54
CA ALA A 67 21.28 -0.87 -22.99
C ALA A 67 19.96 -0.12 -23.22
N GLU A 68 18.93 -0.45 -22.45
CA GLU A 68 17.62 0.22 -22.49
C GLU A 68 17.74 1.67 -22.01
N ASN A 69 18.55 1.91 -20.98
CA ASN A 69 18.81 3.27 -20.49
C ASN A 69 19.60 4.13 -21.49
N ASP A 70 20.55 3.55 -22.21
CA ASP A 70 21.29 4.27 -23.27
C ASP A 70 20.35 4.63 -24.45
N ALA A 71 19.36 3.77 -24.74
CA ALA A 71 18.37 3.99 -25.82
C ALA A 71 17.23 4.96 -25.41
N LEU A 72 16.85 4.96 -24.12
CA LEU A 72 15.80 5.81 -23.55
C LEU A 72 16.12 6.10 -22.07
N PRO A 73 16.83 7.20 -21.77
CA PRO A 73 17.32 7.49 -20.42
C PRO A 73 16.26 7.56 -19.34
N LEU A 74 16.47 6.87 -18.21
CA LEU A 74 15.60 6.94 -17.04
C LEU A 74 15.64 8.34 -16.42
N LYS A 75 14.47 8.97 -16.29
CA LYS A 75 14.27 10.20 -15.53
C LYS A 75 13.25 10.01 -14.43
N VAL A 76 13.71 10.16 -13.19
CA VAL A 76 12.86 10.04 -12.01
C VAL A 76 12.46 11.44 -11.53
N GLU A 77 11.16 11.66 -11.42
CA GLU A 77 10.55 12.81 -10.77
C GLU A 77 9.88 12.35 -9.47
N THR A 78 9.86 13.22 -8.46
CA THR A 78 9.21 12.92 -7.18
C THR A 78 8.28 14.01 -6.74
N VAL A 79 7.25 13.61 -5.99
CA VAL A 79 6.30 14.50 -5.33
C VAL A 79 6.02 13.94 -3.92
N PRO A 80 5.76 14.77 -2.90
CA PRO A 80 5.30 14.26 -1.62
C PRO A 80 4.04 13.39 -1.78
N GLN A 81 3.96 12.28 -1.08
CA GLN A 81 2.84 11.33 -1.21
C GLN A 81 1.48 11.99 -1.03
N ALA A 82 1.37 12.95 -0.09
CA ALA A 82 0.14 13.69 0.13
C ALA A 82 -0.32 14.53 -1.07
N GLN A 83 0.57 14.83 -2.04
CA GLN A 83 0.27 15.63 -3.22
C GLN A 83 0.11 14.78 -4.49
N LEU A 84 0.37 13.47 -4.41
CA LEU A 84 0.41 12.58 -5.56
C LEU A 84 -0.90 12.59 -6.34
N ASP A 85 -2.03 12.38 -5.66
CA ASP A 85 -3.33 12.25 -6.31
C ASP A 85 -3.72 13.54 -7.06
N GLN A 86 -3.47 14.70 -6.48
CA GLN A 86 -3.70 15.98 -7.13
C GLN A 86 -2.80 16.15 -8.37
N LYS A 87 -1.53 15.78 -8.27
CA LYS A 87 -0.58 15.82 -9.40
C LYS A 87 -1.03 14.91 -10.55
N LEU A 88 -1.48 13.69 -10.24
CA LEU A 88 -1.96 12.74 -11.23
C LEU A 88 -3.24 13.21 -11.92
N GLN A 89 -4.18 13.80 -11.19
CA GLN A 89 -5.40 14.38 -11.76
C GLN A 89 -5.05 15.50 -12.75
N LEU A 90 -4.13 16.40 -12.37
CA LEU A 90 -3.66 17.48 -13.24
C LEU A 90 -3.01 16.93 -14.52
N LEU A 91 -2.05 16.00 -14.37
CA LEU A 91 -1.33 15.41 -15.52
C LEU A 91 -2.28 14.60 -16.40
N GLY A 92 -3.22 13.85 -15.82
CA GLY A 92 -4.25 13.09 -16.56
C GLY A 92 -5.17 14.00 -17.36
N GLY A 93 -5.60 15.13 -16.79
CA GLY A 93 -6.39 16.14 -17.50
C GLY A 93 -5.65 16.80 -18.66
N GLN A 94 -4.34 16.95 -18.56
CA GLN A 94 -3.47 17.55 -19.59
C GLN A 94 -2.94 16.54 -20.62
N ASN A 95 -3.29 15.25 -20.54
CA ASN A 95 -2.67 14.17 -21.32
C ASN A 95 -1.13 14.10 -21.19
N ALA A 96 -0.61 14.41 -19.99
CA ALA A 96 0.81 14.57 -19.70
C ALA A 96 1.31 13.54 -18.67
N LEU A 97 0.58 12.42 -18.47
CA LEU A 97 1.04 11.36 -17.60
C LEU A 97 2.39 10.82 -18.08
N PRO A 98 3.36 10.56 -17.20
CA PRO A 98 4.64 9.99 -17.59
C PRO A 98 4.51 8.51 -18.02
N THR A 99 5.58 7.95 -18.60
CA THR A 99 5.63 6.56 -19.04
C THR A 99 5.25 5.59 -17.93
N MET A 100 5.77 5.83 -16.74
CA MET A 100 5.49 5.04 -15.55
C MET A 100 5.27 5.96 -14.36
N PHE A 101 4.34 5.65 -13.48
CA PHE A 101 4.06 6.49 -12.32
C PHE A 101 3.43 5.72 -11.15
N ALA A 102 3.65 6.22 -9.94
CA ALA A 102 2.91 5.79 -8.77
C ALA A 102 1.42 6.08 -8.97
N ALA A 103 0.58 5.07 -8.80
CA ALA A 103 -0.80 5.03 -9.31
C ALA A 103 -1.84 5.71 -8.40
N GLY A 104 -1.38 6.45 -7.38
CA GLY A 104 -2.24 7.08 -6.39
C GLY A 104 -2.32 6.32 -5.08
N ASN A 105 -2.86 6.98 -4.06
CA ASN A 105 -2.97 6.43 -2.70
C ASN A 105 -4.15 5.46 -2.54
N ALA A 106 -5.09 5.48 -3.50
CA ALA A 106 -6.26 4.61 -3.49
C ALA A 106 -6.55 4.05 -4.89
N PRO A 107 -7.06 2.80 -5.00
CA PRO A 107 -7.41 2.19 -6.29
C PRO A 107 -8.43 2.99 -7.12
N ALA A 108 -9.25 3.80 -6.47
CA ALA A 108 -10.30 4.59 -7.13
C ALA A 108 -9.76 5.54 -8.21
N LEU A 109 -8.68 6.27 -7.93
CA LEU A 109 -8.06 7.17 -8.91
C LEU A 109 -7.51 6.39 -10.12
N THR A 110 -6.84 5.27 -9.88
CA THR A 110 -6.33 4.40 -10.94
C THR A 110 -7.47 3.88 -11.83
N LYS A 111 -8.57 3.40 -11.23
CA LYS A 111 -9.77 2.98 -11.95
C LYS A 111 -10.37 4.11 -12.79
N GLN A 112 -10.38 5.35 -12.27
CA GLN A 112 -10.85 6.52 -13.01
C GLN A 112 -9.97 6.85 -14.22
N LEU A 113 -8.65 6.80 -14.06
CA LEU A 113 -7.68 7.04 -15.13
C LEU A 113 -7.79 5.94 -16.21
N ASP A 114 -8.01 4.68 -15.84
CA ASP A 114 -8.27 3.57 -16.77
C ASP A 114 -9.54 3.81 -17.59
N LYS A 115 -10.67 4.11 -16.92
CA LYS A 115 -11.94 4.44 -17.59
C LYS A 115 -11.81 5.58 -18.60
N SER A 116 -10.88 6.51 -18.37
CA SER A 116 -10.61 7.65 -19.23
C SER A 116 -9.55 7.35 -20.30
N GLY A 117 -9.08 6.10 -20.44
CA GLY A 117 -8.06 5.69 -21.41
C GLY A 117 -6.67 6.28 -21.18
N LYS A 118 -6.36 6.71 -19.95
CA LYS A 118 -5.09 7.34 -19.59
C LYS A 118 -4.02 6.37 -19.14
N ILE A 119 -4.40 5.15 -18.80
CA ILE A 119 -3.52 4.05 -18.39
C ILE A 119 -3.41 3.04 -19.51
N ALA A 120 -2.22 2.51 -19.74
CA ALA A 120 -2.01 1.40 -20.66
C ALA A 120 -2.48 0.08 -20.02
N GLU A 121 -2.86 -0.87 -20.88
CA GLU A 121 -3.17 -2.23 -20.45
C GLU A 121 -1.88 -2.96 -20.04
N VAL A 122 -1.53 -2.88 -18.75
CA VAL A 122 -0.26 -3.40 -18.20
C VAL A 122 -0.07 -4.88 -18.55
N GLU A 123 -1.14 -5.70 -18.56
CA GLU A 123 -1.07 -7.12 -18.91
C GLU A 123 -0.64 -7.32 -20.37
N LEU A 124 -1.18 -6.53 -21.30
CA LEU A 124 -0.83 -6.59 -22.71
C LEU A 124 0.61 -6.11 -22.95
N GLU A 125 0.99 -5.00 -22.33
CA GLU A 125 2.36 -4.47 -22.46
C GLU A 125 3.40 -5.47 -21.93
N LEU A 126 3.18 -6.03 -20.74
CA LEU A 126 4.07 -7.05 -20.20
C LEU A 126 4.11 -8.30 -21.08
N LYS A 127 2.98 -8.74 -21.63
CA LYS A 127 2.94 -9.89 -22.54
C LYS A 127 3.72 -9.62 -23.83
N LYS A 128 3.55 -8.43 -24.43
CA LYS A 128 4.25 -8.00 -25.65
C LYS A 128 5.76 -8.02 -25.49
N TYR A 129 6.28 -7.60 -24.31
CA TYR A 129 7.70 -7.46 -24.06
C TYR A 129 8.30 -8.56 -23.14
N GLY A 130 7.60 -9.71 -23.00
CA GLY A 130 8.12 -10.89 -22.30
C GLY A 130 8.23 -10.73 -20.78
N GLY A 131 7.47 -9.81 -20.18
CA GLY A 131 7.52 -9.52 -18.76
C GLY A 131 6.43 -10.21 -17.93
N LEU A 132 5.35 -10.71 -18.55
CA LEU A 132 4.20 -11.25 -17.80
C LEU A 132 4.57 -12.49 -16.98
N ASP A 133 5.35 -13.41 -17.59
CA ASP A 133 5.80 -14.64 -16.93
C ASP A 133 6.82 -14.38 -15.81
N GLN A 134 7.30 -13.15 -15.68
CA GLN A 134 8.22 -12.73 -14.62
C GLN A 134 7.51 -12.27 -13.35
N LEU A 135 6.18 -12.27 -13.33
CA LEU A 135 5.41 -11.92 -12.14
C LEU A 135 5.09 -13.16 -11.29
N GLU A 136 5.07 -12.96 -9.98
CA GLU A 136 4.58 -13.95 -9.01
C GLU A 136 3.05 -14.08 -9.13
N PRO A 137 2.49 -15.31 -9.24
CA PRO A 137 1.05 -15.51 -9.40
C PRO A 137 0.23 -14.87 -8.27
N ALA A 138 0.72 -14.90 -7.04
CA ALA A 138 0.06 -14.28 -5.90
C ALA A 138 -0.06 -12.76 -6.04
N ALA A 139 0.98 -12.09 -6.56
CA ALA A 139 0.95 -10.65 -6.82
C ALA A 139 -0.04 -10.30 -7.94
N VAL A 140 -0.07 -11.08 -9.01
CA VAL A 140 -1.07 -10.91 -10.09
C VAL A 140 -2.49 -11.06 -9.55
N SER A 141 -2.74 -12.09 -8.73
CA SER A 141 -4.04 -12.32 -8.09
C SER A 141 -4.46 -11.12 -7.23
N THR A 142 -3.56 -10.60 -6.39
CA THR A 142 -3.82 -9.43 -5.54
C THR A 142 -4.14 -8.19 -6.36
N ILE A 143 -3.38 -7.91 -7.43
CA ILE A 143 -3.65 -6.76 -8.30
C ILE A 143 -5.02 -6.90 -8.97
N LYS A 144 -5.32 -8.08 -9.51
CA LYS A 144 -6.62 -8.33 -10.16
C LYS A 144 -7.78 -8.17 -9.17
N ALA A 145 -7.63 -8.61 -7.92
CA ALA A 145 -8.64 -8.40 -6.89
C ALA A 145 -8.87 -6.90 -6.59
N LEU A 146 -7.79 -6.09 -6.51
CA LEU A 146 -7.89 -4.64 -6.28
C LEU A 146 -8.59 -3.89 -7.42
N TYR A 147 -8.41 -4.36 -8.67
CA TYR A 147 -8.81 -3.63 -9.86
C TYR A 147 -9.90 -4.33 -10.69
N GLY A 148 -10.75 -5.14 -10.04
CA GLY A 148 -11.92 -5.75 -10.70
C GLY A 148 -11.55 -6.71 -11.83
N GLY A 149 -10.54 -7.55 -11.62
CA GLY A 149 -10.09 -8.57 -12.57
C GLY A 149 -9.00 -8.13 -13.54
N LYS A 150 -8.60 -6.85 -13.54
CA LYS A 150 -7.58 -6.30 -14.45
C LYS A 150 -6.19 -6.23 -13.78
N LEU A 151 -5.13 -6.53 -14.54
CA LEU A 151 -3.75 -6.28 -14.14
C LEU A 151 -3.39 -4.83 -14.49
N MET A 152 -3.68 -3.89 -13.58
CA MET A 152 -3.54 -2.46 -13.82
C MET A 152 -2.27 -1.85 -13.22
N ALA A 153 -1.44 -2.65 -12.54
CA ALA A 153 -0.25 -2.17 -11.88
C ALA A 153 0.90 -3.17 -11.96
N LEU A 154 2.12 -2.66 -11.79
CA LEU A 154 3.36 -3.41 -11.66
C LEU A 154 3.66 -3.61 -10.17
N PRO A 155 3.97 -4.82 -9.70
CA PRO A 155 4.17 -5.13 -8.30
C PRO A 155 5.62 -4.88 -7.85
N TYR A 156 6.06 -3.62 -7.84
CA TYR A 156 7.40 -3.26 -7.38
C TYR A 156 7.66 -3.61 -5.92
N GLU A 157 6.61 -3.69 -5.13
CA GLU A 157 6.58 -4.27 -3.80
C GLU A 157 5.49 -5.33 -3.77
N TYR A 158 5.70 -6.37 -2.99
CA TYR A 158 4.67 -7.34 -2.69
C TYR A 158 4.78 -7.76 -1.24
N ASN A 159 3.76 -7.47 -0.50
CA ASN A 159 3.75 -7.67 0.93
C ASN A 159 2.63 -8.62 1.33
N ILE A 160 2.95 -9.49 2.28
CA ILE A 160 1.95 -10.26 3.06
C ILE A 160 1.96 -9.74 4.49
N GLU A 161 0.82 -9.82 5.14
CA GLU A 161 0.65 -9.40 6.52
C GLU A 161 0.44 -10.60 7.43
N GLY A 162 1.01 -10.53 8.63
CA GLY A 162 0.90 -11.56 9.65
C GLY A 162 1.39 -11.03 10.98
N ILE A 163 1.74 -11.91 11.87
CA ILE A 163 2.21 -11.55 13.21
C ILE A 163 3.70 -11.90 13.34
N PHE A 164 4.53 -10.87 13.46
CA PHE A 164 5.89 -11.04 13.93
C PHE A 164 5.88 -11.27 15.44
N TYR A 165 6.71 -12.19 15.92
CA TYR A 165 6.78 -12.49 17.34
C TYR A 165 8.23 -12.63 17.83
N ASN A 166 8.46 -12.34 19.10
CA ASN A 166 9.77 -12.47 19.74
C ASN A 166 9.93 -13.89 20.24
N LYS A 167 10.74 -14.72 19.53
CA LYS A 167 11.01 -16.13 19.84
C LYS A 167 11.56 -16.29 21.27
N LYS A 168 12.44 -15.38 21.72
CA LYS A 168 13.04 -15.42 23.04
C LYS A 168 11.99 -15.22 24.14
N LEU A 169 11.15 -14.18 24.01
CA LEU A 169 10.07 -13.96 24.98
C LEU A 169 9.08 -15.13 25.01
N PHE A 170 8.78 -15.74 23.85
CA PHE A 170 7.91 -16.92 23.79
C PHE A 170 8.53 -18.08 24.54
N GLN A 171 9.81 -18.39 24.29
CA GLN A 171 10.55 -19.46 24.96
C GLN A 171 10.64 -19.26 26.48
N GLU A 172 11.03 -18.06 26.91
CA GLU A 172 11.18 -17.71 28.32
C GLU A 172 9.86 -17.80 29.11
N ASN A 173 8.72 -17.61 28.44
CA ASN A 173 7.38 -17.67 29.05
C ASN A 173 6.61 -18.96 28.74
N GLY A 174 7.25 -19.98 28.17
CA GLY A 174 6.61 -21.26 27.84
C GLY A 174 5.42 -21.08 26.88
N ILE A 175 5.57 -20.21 25.87
CA ILE A 175 4.56 -19.93 24.86
C ILE A 175 4.95 -20.69 23.58
N THR A 176 4.07 -21.57 23.11
CA THR A 176 4.13 -22.14 21.77
C THR A 176 3.54 -21.16 20.75
N VAL A 177 3.99 -21.22 19.50
CA VAL A 177 3.44 -20.37 18.43
C VAL A 177 1.96 -20.66 18.27
N PRO A 178 1.07 -19.66 18.45
CA PRO A 178 -0.38 -19.87 18.39
C PRO A 178 -0.85 -20.25 16.97
N GLY A 179 -1.63 -21.32 16.87
CA GLY A 179 -2.30 -21.73 15.65
C GLY A 179 -3.77 -21.27 15.58
N THR A 180 -4.36 -20.93 16.72
CA THR A 180 -5.75 -20.49 16.86
C THR A 180 -5.87 -19.13 17.56
N TRP A 181 -7.01 -18.44 17.35
CA TRP A 181 -7.29 -17.17 18.02
C TRP A 181 -7.31 -17.29 19.55
N ASP A 182 -7.87 -18.38 20.07
CA ASP A 182 -7.89 -18.65 21.51
C ASP A 182 -6.46 -18.85 22.07
N GLU A 183 -5.60 -19.55 21.34
CA GLU A 183 -4.19 -19.70 21.71
C GLU A 183 -3.41 -18.37 21.64
N LEU A 184 -3.74 -17.50 20.67
CA LEU A 184 -3.17 -16.14 20.59
C LEU A 184 -3.52 -15.32 21.80
N GLN A 185 -4.79 -15.37 22.23
CA GLN A 185 -5.23 -14.70 23.45
C GLN A 185 -4.54 -15.27 24.69
N ALA A 186 -4.41 -16.60 24.79
CA ALA A 186 -3.70 -17.25 25.90
C ALA A 186 -2.20 -16.88 25.93
N ALA A 187 -1.55 -16.74 24.77
CA ALA A 187 -0.18 -16.25 24.67
C ALA A 187 -0.07 -14.80 25.18
N ALA A 188 -1.04 -13.95 24.76
CA ALA A 188 -1.10 -12.57 25.22
C ALA A 188 -1.36 -12.47 26.73
N ASP A 189 -2.24 -13.29 27.31
CA ASP A 189 -2.48 -13.37 28.74
C ASP A 189 -1.20 -13.73 29.52
N LYS A 190 -0.40 -14.71 29.04
CA LYS A 190 0.88 -15.08 29.66
C LYS A 190 1.90 -13.93 29.66
N LEU A 191 2.04 -13.23 28.53
CA LEU A 191 2.94 -12.06 28.45
C LEU A 191 2.48 -10.94 29.38
N ASN A 192 1.20 -10.61 29.34
CA ASN A 192 0.61 -9.54 30.15
C ASN A 192 0.77 -9.81 31.66
N ALA A 193 0.59 -11.06 32.09
CA ALA A 193 0.79 -11.48 33.48
C ALA A 193 2.25 -11.29 33.96
N LYS A 194 3.21 -11.23 33.04
CA LYS A 194 4.62 -10.94 33.31
C LYS A 194 4.99 -9.47 33.14
N GLY A 195 4.01 -8.59 32.91
CA GLY A 195 4.24 -7.18 32.67
C GLY A 195 4.86 -6.87 31.30
N ILE A 196 4.86 -7.84 30.38
CA ILE A 196 5.33 -7.69 29.00
C ILE A 196 4.12 -7.29 28.14
N GLN A 197 4.22 -6.19 27.39
CA GLN A 197 3.16 -5.80 26.49
C GLN A 197 2.94 -6.86 25.42
N PRO A 198 1.71 -7.45 25.28
CA PRO A 198 1.48 -8.50 24.30
C PRO A 198 1.67 -8.04 22.86
N PHE A 199 1.03 -6.93 22.46
CA PHE A 199 1.08 -6.42 21.11
C PHE A 199 1.62 -5.00 21.04
N SER A 200 2.54 -4.74 20.15
CA SER A 200 2.83 -3.42 19.66
C SER A 200 1.84 -3.05 18.55
N ALA A 201 1.30 -1.85 18.57
CA ALA A 201 0.40 -1.35 17.53
C ALA A 201 0.45 0.18 17.41
N SER A 202 0.34 0.68 16.18
CA SER A 202 0.24 2.11 15.89
C SER A 202 -1.23 2.53 15.82
N GLY A 203 -1.75 3.08 16.91
CA GLY A 203 -3.10 3.62 16.94
C GLY A 203 -3.20 5.00 16.28
N ALA A 204 -2.11 5.78 16.24
CA ALA A 204 -2.12 7.07 15.57
C ALA A 204 -2.45 6.97 14.07
N GLN A 205 -2.02 5.90 13.40
CA GLN A 205 -2.39 5.59 12.03
C GLN A 205 -3.70 4.80 11.92
N GLY A 206 -4.11 4.07 12.97
CA GLY A 206 -5.35 3.29 13.05
C GLY A 206 -5.37 1.99 12.25
N TRP A 207 -4.86 2.00 11.02
CA TRP A 207 -4.90 0.82 10.15
C TRP A 207 -4.29 -0.46 10.77
N PRO A 208 -3.24 -0.44 11.63
CA PRO A 208 -2.75 -1.69 12.21
C PRO A 208 -3.74 -2.37 13.14
N LEU A 209 -4.70 -1.61 13.69
CA LEU A 209 -5.78 -2.12 14.53
C LEU A 209 -6.92 -2.70 13.67
N THR A 210 -7.31 -2.02 12.59
CA THR A 210 -8.37 -2.50 11.69
C THR A 210 -7.97 -3.75 10.92
N ARG A 211 -6.65 -3.95 10.66
CA ARG A 211 -6.13 -5.19 10.07
C ARG A 211 -6.36 -6.43 10.92
N LEU A 212 -6.41 -6.29 12.23
CA LEU A 212 -6.79 -7.40 13.12
C LEU A 212 -8.27 -7.77 12.92
N ILE A 213 -9.15 -6.78 12.64
CA ILE A 213 -10.55 -7.02 12.31
C ILE A 213 -10.66 -7.85 11.03
N SER A 214 -9.99 -7.43 9.94
CA SER A 214 -10.02 -8.19 8.68
C SER A 214 -9.40 -9.57 8.82
N GLY A 215 -8.30 -9.71 9.58
CA GLY A 215 -7.71 -11.00 9.88
C GLY A 215 -8.72 -11.96 10.51
N TYR A 216 -9.47 -11.49 11.50
CA TYR A 216 -10.52 -12.28 12.13
C TYR A 216 -11.68 -12.59 11.16
N LEU A 217 -12.15 -11.61 10.37
CA LEU A 217 -13.20 -11.80 9.37
C LEU A 217 -12.83 -12.88 8.36
N TYR A 218 -11.63 -12.82 7.80
CA TYR A 218 -11.20 -13.82 6.81
C TYR A 218 -11.09 -15.22 7.41
N ARG A 219 -10.66 -15.34 8.66
CA ARG A 219 -10.62 -16.65 9.33
C ARG A 219 -12.00 -17.18 9.70
N SER A 220 -12.92 -16.29 10.11
CA SER A 220 -14.27 -16.71 10.51
C SER A 220 -15.22 -16.92 9.33
N LEU A 221 -15.27 -16.00 8.37
CA LEU A 221 -16.27 -15.97 7.30
C LEU A 221 -15.76 -16.50 5.95
N GLY A 222 -14.45 -16.53 5.75
CA GLY A 222 -13.79 -16.94 4.52
C GLY A 222 -13.15 -15.80 3.75
N PRO A 223 -12.41 -16.10 2.68
CA PRO A 223 -11.58 -15.13 1.96
C PRO A 223 -12.38 -14.03 1.23
N ASP A 224 -13.63 -14.27 0.94
CA ASP A 224 -14.54 -13.38 0.22
C ASP A 224 -15.36 -12.44 1.14
N ALA A 225 -15.07 -12.43 2.45
CA ALA A 225 -15.86 -11.68 3.43
C ALA A 225 -15.99 -10.19 3.08
N LEU A 226 -14.90 -9.52 2.70
CA LEU A 226 -14.94 -8.10 2.34
C LEU A 226 -15.36 -7.85 0.89
N ASP A 227 -15.17 -8.82 -0.02
CA ASP A 227 -15.72 -8.76 -1.38
C ASP A 227 -17.25 -8.74 -1.35
N LYS A 228 -17.88 -9.48 -0.43
CA LYS A 228 -19.34 -9.45 -0.21
C LYS A 228 -19.83 -8.08 0.28
N VAL A 229 -19.04 -7.39 1.09
CA VAL A 229 -19.37 -6.02 1.53
C VAL A 229 -19.26 -5.05 0.36
N ASP A 230 -18.21 -5.13 -0.45
CA ASP A 230 -18.03 -4.31 -1.66
C ASP A 230 -19.15 -4.54 -2.68
N ALA A 231 -19.55 -5.79 -2.86
CA ALA A 231 -20.68 -6.18 -3.72
C ALA A 231 -22.06 -5.84 -3.15
N GLY A 232 -22.16 -5.35 -1.90
CA GLY A 232 -23.40 -5.03 -1.24
C GLY A 232 -24.25 -6.24 -0.84
N THR A 233 -23.70 -7.47 -0.88
CA THR A 233 -24.38 -8.72 -0.48
C THR A 233 -24.22 -9.05 1.00
N ALA A 234 -23.34 -8.32 1.70
CA ALA A 234 -23.22 -8.30 3.16
C ALA A 234 -22.95 -6.87 3.64
N LYS A 235 -23.11 -6.64 4.93
CA LYS A 235 -22.87 -5.35 5.58
C LYS A 235 -21.89 -5.51 6.74
N LEU A 236 -21.06 -4.49 6.99
CA LEU A 236 -20.21 -4.46 8.19
C LEU A 236 -21.05 -4.48 9.49
N THR A 237 -22.32 -4.13 9.42
CA THR A 237 -23.26 -4.16 10.54
C THR A 237 -23.92 -5.52 10.79
N ASP A 238 -23.66 -6.51 9.94
CA ASP A 238 -24.18 -7.87 10.18
C ASP A 238 -23.50 -8.47 11.43
N PRO A 239 -24.20 -9.28 12.23
CA PRO A 239 -23.71 -9.74 13.54
C PRO A 239 -22.32 -10.42 13.48
N GLU A 240 -22.07 -11.21 12.45
CA GLU A 240 -20.81 -11.91 12.25
C GLU A 240 -19.64 -10.97 11.92
N TYR A 241 -19.90 -9.81 11.29
CA TYR A 241 -18.91 -8.78 11.04
C TYR A 241 -18.64 -7.94 12.30
N VAL A 242 -19.70 -7.57 13.02
CA VAL A 242 -19.58 -6.89 14.32
C VAL A 242 -18.77 -7.72 15.31
N LYS A 243 -18.94 -9.07 15.29
CA LYS A 243 -18.17 -9.99 16.12
C LYS A 243 -16.66 -9.83 15.96
N ALA A 244 -16.17 -9.59 14.75
CA ALA A 244 -14.74 -9.37 14.52
C ALA A 244 -14.22 -8.08 15.21
N ALA A 245 -15.02 -7.01 15.20
CA ALA A 245 -14.68 -5.79 15.94
C ALA A 245 -14.76 -6.01 17.47
N GLU A 246 -15.68 -6.83 17.95
CA GLU A 246 -15.77 -7.20 19.38
C GLU A 246 -14.52 -7.94 19.84
N GLU A 247 -14.00 -8.86 19.04
CA GLU A 247 -12.81 -9.63 19.37
C GLU A 247 -11.56 -8.72 19.48
N VAL A 248 -11.42 -7.75 18.56
CA VAL A 248 -10.32 -6.78 18.62
C VAL A 248 -10.50 -5.80 19.79
N ALA A 249 -11.71 -5.33 20.05
CA ALA A 249 -12.01 -4.50 21.23
C ALA A 249 -11.68 -5.24 22.53
N ALA A 250 -11.93 -6.56 22.60
CA ALA A 250 -11.61 -7.38 23.76
C ALA A 250 -10.10 -7.42 24.05
N LEU A 251 -9.23 -7.46 23.01
CA LEU A 251 -7.77 -7.34 23.21
C LEU A 251 -7.40 -5.99 23.82
N GLY A 252 -8.04 -4.91 23.35
CA GLY A 252 -7.85 -3.57 23.90
C GLY A 252 -8.29 -3.46 25.36
N LYS A 253 -9.50 -3.98 25.68
CA LYS A 253 -10.04 -4.02 27.05
C LYS A 253 -9.14 -4.77 28.02
N LYS A 254 -8.45 -5.83 27.57
CA LYS A 254 -7.45 -6.57 28.35
C LYS A 254 -6.11 -5.82 28.49
N GLY A 255 -5.96 -4.65 27.86
CA GLY A 255 -4.74 -3.83 27.92
C GLY A 255 -3.60 -4.31 27.06
N TYR A 256 -3.83 -5.21 26.11
CA TYR A 256 -2.76 -5.87 25.35
C TYR A 256 -1.98 -4.95 24.41
N PHE A 257 -2.56 -3.80 24.02
CA PHE A 257 -1.88 -2.78 23.20
C PHE A 257 -1.11 -1.73 24.03
N GLY A 258 -1.07 -1.89 25.34
CA GLY A 258 -0.47 -0.92 26.26
C GLY A 258 -1.31 0.35 26.44
N LYS A 259 -0.82 1.23 27.32
CA LYS A 259 -1.49 2.50 27.62
C LYS A 259 -1.26 3.50 26.49
N GLY A 260 -2.31 4.27 26.14
CA GLY A 260 -2.19 5.39 25.18
C GLY A 260 -1.95 4.95 23.74
N VAL A 261 -2.38 3.75 23.34
CA VAL A 261 -2.18 3.21 21.99
C VAL A 261 -2.60 4.19 20.88
N GLY A 262 -3.65 5.01 21.10
CA GLY A 262 -4.13 6.00 20.13
C GLY A 262 -3.14 7.09 19.75
N SER A 263 -2.11 7.33 20.57
CA SER A 263 -1.05 8.30 20.31
C SER A 263 0.28 7.65 19.87
N ILE A 264 0.35 6.33 19.85
CA ILE A 264 1.54 5.60 19.38
C ILE A 264 1.58 5.66 17.87
N ASP A 265 2.64 6.24 17.31
CA ASP A 265 2.89 6.26 15.87
C ASP A 265 3.58 4.97 15.38
N TYR A 266 3.71 4.86 14.05
CA TYR A 266 4.28 3.69 13.39
C TYR A 266 5.70 3.38 13.86
N ASP A 267 6.58 4.38 13.90
CA ASP A 267 7.98 4.20 14.25
C ASP A 267 8.14 3.82 15.73
N THR A 268 7.34 4.41 16.61
CA THR A 268 7.29 4.06 18.03
C THR A 268 6.81 2.62 18.22
N ALA A 269 5.75 2.20 17.51
CA ALA A 269 5.25 0.82 17.56
C ALA A 269 6.30 -0.18 17.06
N MET A 270 6.96 0.11 15.93
CA MET A 270 8.05 -0.68 15.40
C MET A 270 9.19 -0.81 16.42
N ASN A 271 9.63 0.31 17.02
CA ASN A 271 10.70 0.33 18.02
C ASN A 271 10.33 -0.43 19.30
N GLN A 272 9.08 -0.39 19.75
CA GLN A 272 8.63 -1.21 20.89
C GLN A 272 8.87 -2.69 20.65
N PHE A 273 8.52 -3.19 19.46
CA PHE A 273 8.76 -4.58 19.10
C PHE A 273 10.26 -4.88 18.95
N LEU A 274 10.99 -4.09 18.16
CA LEU A 274 12.40 -4.30 17.84
C LEU A 274 13.34 -4.14 19.07
N THR A 275 12.88 -3.51 20.14
CA THR A 275 13.60 -3.41 21.42
C THR A 275 13.14 -4.42 22.48
N GLY A 276 12.22 -5.34 22.12
CA GLY A 276 11.74 -6.39 23.02
C GLY A 276 10.75 -5.92 24.09
N LYS A 277 10.20 -4.71 23.97
CA LYS A 277 9.17 -4.20 24.91
C LYS A 277 7.82 -4.84 24.69
N SER A 278 7.56 -5.40 23.48
CA SER A 278 6.37 -6.17 23.18
C SER A 278 6.70 -7.55 22.61
N GLY A 279 5.80 -8.51 22.85
CA GLY A 279 5.99 -9.90 22.42
C GLY A 279 5.59 -10.16 20.98
N MET A 280 4.60 -9.42 20.46
CA MET A 280 4.00 -9.61 19.13
C MET A 280 3.78 -8.27 18.43
N PHE A 281 3.78 -8.31 17.09
CA PHE A 281 3.56 -7.16 16.23
C PHE A 281 2.87 -7.57 14.94
N TYR A 282 1.57 -7.28 14.80
CA TYR A 282 0.88 -7.47 13.53
C TYR A 282 1.38 -6.44 12.52
N MET A 283 2.02 -6.91 11.46
CA MET A 283 2.66 -6.04 10.47
C MET A 283 2.85 -6.79 9.15
N GLY A 284 3.11 -6.04 8.09
CA GLY A 284 3.46 -6.61 6.80
C GLY A 284 4.96 -6.83 6.60
N SER A 285 5.28 -7.56 5.55
CA SER A 285 6.67 -7.92 5.21
C SER A 285 7.58 -6.73 4.86
N TRP A 286 7.03 -5.53 4.68
CA TRP A 286 7.83 -4.30 4.59
C TRP A 286 8.66 -4.02 5.85
N ALA A 287 8.30 -4.60 7.01
CA ALA A 287 9.08 -4.50 8.25
C ALA A 287 10.40 -5.30 8.22
N LEU A 288 10.62 -6.18 7.23
CA LEU A 288 11.79 -7.05 7.18
C LEU A 288 13.11 -6.27 7.09
N ALA A 289 13.12 -5.12 6.43
CA ALA A 289 14.29 -4.26 6.37
C ALA A 289 14.69 -3.73 7.77
N ASN A 290 13.70 -3.30 8.57
CA ASN A 290 13.92 -2.85 9.95
C ASN A 290 14.36 -4.01 10.86
N ILE A 291 13.77 -5.20 10.66
CA ILE A 291 14.13 -6.42 11.40
C ILE A 291 15.57 -6.84 11.08
N ALA A 292 16.03 -6.68 9.85
CA ALA A 292 17.38 -7.02 9.43
C ALA A 292 18.44 -6.00 9.89
N ASP A 293 18.05 -4.77 10.20
CA ASP A 293 18.99 -3.71 10.62
C ASP A 293 19.39 -3.84 12.10
N PRO A 294 20.64 -4.23 12.43
CA PRO A 294 21.10 -4.38 13.81
C PRO A 294 21.16 -3.05 14.59
N LYS A 295 21.09 -1.91 13.90
CA LYS A 295 21.03 -0.61 14.55
C LYS A 295 19.66 -0.37 15.18
N GLN A 296 18.60 -0.87 14.53
CA GLN A 296 17.22 -0.75 14.99
C GLN A 296 16.79 -1.96 15.82
N ASN A 297 17.07 -3.17 15.34
CA ASN A 297 16.63 -4.42 15.96
C ASN A 297 17.59 -4.86 17.07
N LYS A 298 17.21 -4.62 18.34
CA LYS A 298 17.94 -5.04 19.53
C LYS A 298 17.53 -6.43 20.03
N VAL A 299 16.42 -6.97 19.52
CA VAL A 299 16.01 -8.36 19.74
C VAL A 299 16.92 -9.34 19.02
N GLY A 300 17.48 -8.92 17.86
CA GLY A 300 18.22 -9.76 16.93
C GLY A 300 17.28 -10.43 15.91
N ALA A 301 17.66 -10.41 14.65
CA ALA A 301 16.83 -10.96 13.58
C ALA A 301 16.57 -12.46 13.73
N GLU A 302 17.49 -13.21 14.30
CA GLU A 302 17.39 -14.63 14.61
C GLU A 302 16.30 -14.92 15.66
N ASN A 303 16.00 -13.96 16.53
CA ASN A 303 14.97 -14.06 17.56
C ASN A 303 13.59 -13.56 17.10
N VAL A 304 13.46 -13.15 15.86
CA VAL A 304 12.16 -12.77 15.28
C VAL A 304 11.59 -13.93 14.48
N GLY A 305 10.35 -14.30 14.77
CA GLY A 305 9.57 -15.24 13.98
C GLY A 305 8.42 -14.54 13.26
N PHE A 306 7.84 -15.23 12.28
CA PHE A 306 6.65 -14.81 11.55
C PHE A 306 5.63 -15.94 11.56
N MET A 307 4.36 -15.61 11.85
CA MET A 307 3.26 -16.56 11.83
C MET A 307 2.04 -15.96 11.11
N PRO A 308 1.19 -16.78 10.46
CA PRO A 308 -0.07 -16.31 9.89
C PRO A 308 -0.98 -15.76 10.98
N PHE A 309 -1.98 -14.98 10.58
CA PHE A 309 -3.12 -14.71 11.45
C PHE A 309 -3.78 -16.05 11.82
N PRO A 310 -3.96 -16.36 13.12
CA PRO A 310 -4.37 -17.68 13.55
C PRO A 310 -5.80 -18.04 13.13
N ALA A 311 -6.07 -19.33 13.07
CA ALA A 311 -7.41 -19.85 12.74
C ALA A 311 -8.44 -19.45 13.80
N VAL A 312 -9.67 -19.21 13.36
CA VAL A 312 -10.86 -19.03 14.25
C VAL A 312 -11.61 -20.36 14.31
N LYS A 313 -11.92 -20.82 15.52
CA LYS A 313 -12.65 -22.10 15.73
C LYS A 313 -13.97 -22.10 14.97
N GLY A 314 -14.18 -23.10 14.14
CA GLY A 314 -15.38 -23.21 13.28
C GLY A 314 -15.39 -22.24 12.09
N GLY A 315 -14.34 -21.49 11.88
CA GLY A 315 -14.24 -20.55 10.77
C GLY A 315 -13.98 -21.22 9.41
N LYS A 316 -14.21 -20.46 8.34
CA LYS A 316 -14.19 -20.95 6.94
C LYS A 316 -12.90 -20.61 6.20
N GLY A 317 -12.05 -19.75 6.77
CA GLY A 317 -10.81 -19.31 6.13
C GLY A 317 -9.61 -20.18 6.47
N SER A 318 -8.64 -20.26 5.53
CA SER A 318 -7.39 -21.00 5.71
C SER A 318 -6.29 -20.08 6.27
N ILE A 319 -5.40 -20.64 7.09
CA ILE A 319 -4.20 -19.96 7.57
C ILE A 319 -3.20 -19.66 6.45
N ASP A 320 -3.31 -20.33 5.31
CA ASP A 320 -2.46 -20.11 4.13
C ASP A 320 -2.90 -18.89 3.29
N GLN A 321 -4.00 -18.24 3.66
CA GLN A 321 -4.49 -17.02 3.04
C GLN A 321 -4.03 -15.80 3.85
N TYR A 322 -3.15 -15.02 3.27
CA TYR A 322 -2.56 -13.83 3.93
C TYR A 322 -3.20 -12.56 3.38
N PRO A 323 -3.52 -11.57 4.23
CA PRO A 323 -3.72 -10.22 3.72
C PRO A 323 -2.47 -9.77 2.97
N SER A 324 -2.66 -9.22 1.77
CA SER A 324 -1.56 -8.83 0.90
C SER A 324 -1.79 -7.49 0.23
N ASN A 325 -0.70 -6.82 -0.10
CA ASN A 325 -0.72 -5.56 -0.85
C ASN A 325 0.52 -5.44 -1.74
N ILE A 326 0.47 -4.51 -2.66
CA ILE A 326 1.54 -4.25 -3.63
C ILE A 326 2.33 -2.97 -3.29
N GLY A 327 2.30 -2.57 -2.03
CA GLY A 327 2.87 -1.27 -1.62
C GLY A 327 2.19 -0.12 -2.34
N LEU A 328 2.95 0.88 -2.73
CA LEU A 328 2.44 1.94 -3.61
C LEU A 328 2.40 1.40 -5.05
N ALA A 329 1.19 1.15 -5.55
CA ALA A 329 0.98 0.65 -6.91
C ALA A 329 1.69 1.55 -7.95
N VAL A 330 2.27 0.93 -8.98
CA VAL A 330 2.90 1.65 -10.10
C VAL A 330 2.23 1.22 -11.38
N THR A 331 1.83 2.18 -12.23
CA THR A 331 1.17 1.90 -13.50
C THR A 331 1.84 2.61 -14.67
N LEU A 332 1.30 2.44 -15.86
CA LEU A 332 1.84 2.92 -17.13
C LEU A 332 0.91 3.92 -17.77
N GLY A 333 1.45 5.05 -18.23
CA GLY A 333 0.70 6.03 -19.03
C GLY A 333 0.49 5.54 -20.46
N SER A 334 -0.75 5.60 -20.96
CA SER A 334 -1.10 5.04 -22.29
C SER A 334 -0.41 5.71 -23.49
N GLN A 335 0.08 6.94 -23.33
CA GLN A 335 0.59 7.72 -24.48
C GLN A 335 2.11 7.62 -24.71
N ASN A 336 2.86 7.01 -23.80
CA ASN A 336 4.32 7.07 -23.79
C ASN A 336 4.98 5.69 -23.83
N ILE A 337 4.28 4.67 -24.35
CA ILE A 337 4.83 3.32 -24.49
C ILE A 337 5.09 3.04 -25.97
N ASP A 338 6.35 3.26 -26.36
CA ASP A 338 6.92 2.80 -27.62
C ASP A 338 7.77 1.54 -27.39
N ASP A 339 8.42 1.03 -28.43
CA ASP A 339 9.24 -0.18 -28.32
C ASP A 339 10.44 -0.01 -27.37
N LYS A 340 10.98 1.22 -27.21
CA LYS A 340 12.06 1.49 -26.26
C LYS A 340 11.56 1.44 -24.83
N ALA A 341 10.41 2.05 -24.53
CA ALA A 341 9.76 1.95 -23.23
C ALA A 341 9.36 0.51 -22.91
N GLY A 342 8.90 -0.23 -23.91
CA GLY A 342 8.59 -1.65 -23.80
C GLY A 342 9.81 -2.52 -23.50
N ALA A 343 10.96 -2.27 -24.14
CA ALA A 343 12.22 -2.93 -23.81
C ALA A 343 12.60 -2.70 -22.34
N TRP A 344 12.44 -1.48 -21.85
CA TRP A 344 12.62 -1.17 -20.42
C TRP A 344 11.72 -2.02 -19.54
N LEU A 345 10.43 -2.17 -19.88
CA LEU A 345 9.50 -2.99 -19.08
C LEU A 345 9.93 -4.46 -19.05
N GLY A 346 10.38 -5.02 -20.18
CA GLY A 346 10.91 -6.38 -20.23
C GLY A 346 12.17 -6.55 -19.38
N CYS A 347 13.10 -5.59 -19.45
CA CYS A 347 14.32 -5.61 -18.62
C CYS A 347 14.00 -5.49 -17.13
N ILE A 348 13.12 -4.56 -16.74
CA ILE A 348 12.64 -4.40 -15.36
C ILE A 348 12.04 -5.71 -14.87
N ALA A 349 11.09 -6.27 -15.61
CA ALA A 349 10.38 -7.49 -15.21
C ALA A 349 11.33 -8.65 -14.92
N LYS A 350 12.39 -8.79 -15.73
CA LYS A 350 13.38 -9.86 -15.60
C LYS A 350 14.35 -9.66 -14.42
N ASN A 351 14.70 -8.42 -14.08
CA ASN A 351 15.84 -8.13 -13.19
C ASN A 351 15.46 -7.48 -11.87
N TYR A 352 14.27 -6.84 -11.79
CA TYR A 352 13.88 -6.05 -10.62
C TYR A 352 13.79 -6.88 -9.35
N GLY A 353 13.15 -8.06 -9.40
CA GLY A 353 12.97 -8.90 -8.21
C GLY A 353 14.28 -9.25 -7.52
N SER A 354 15.31 -9.63 -8.30
CA SER A 354 16.65 -9.93 -7.78
C SER A 354 17.35 -8.70 -7.22
N THR A 355 17.26 -7.57 -7.91
CA THR A 355 17.91 -6.31 -7.51
C THR A 355 17.28 -5.74 -6.23
N ALA A 356 15.97 -5.65 -6.16
CA ALA A 356 15.25 -5.13 -5.00
C ALA A 356 15.51 -5.97 -3.74
N LEU A 357 15.53 -7.30 -3.90
CA LEU A 357 15.80 -8.19 -2.78
C LEU A 357 17.24 -8.10 -2.31
N LYS A 358 18.21 -8.13 -3.26
CA LYS A 358 19.64 -8.13 -2.94
C LYS A 358 20.09 -6.82 -2.29
N ASP A 359 19.68 -5.68 -2.88
CA ASP A 359 20.23 -4.38 -2.51
C ASP A 359 19.43 -3.68 -1.40
N HIS A 360 18.14 -4.07 -1.22
CA HIS A 360 17.23 -3.39 -0.30
C HIS A 360 16.47 -4.34 0.65
N GLY A 361 16.63 -5.67 0.51
CA GLY A 361 15.84 -6.63 1.28
C GLY A 361 14.34 -6.57 0.98
N THR A 362 13.94 -5.90 -0.11
CA THR A 362 12.55 -5.71 -0.49
C THR A 362 12.05 -6.88 -1.31
N ILE A 363 10.96 -7.46 -0.89
CA ILE A 363 10.24 -8.49 -1.64
C ILE A 363 9.30 -7.78 -2.61
N SER A 364 9.38 -8.15 -3.88
CA SER A 364 8.49 -7.63 -4.93
C SER A 364 7.64 -8.76 -5.50
N GLY A 365 6.63 -8.41 -6.30
CA GLY A 365 5.88 -9.38 -7.07
C GLY A 365 6.54 -9.77 -8.39
N PHE A 366 7.80 -9.39 -8.62
CA PHE A 366 8.62 -9.92 -9.71
C PHE A 366 9.44 -11.11 -9.22
N LYS A 367 9.60 -12.11 -10.08
CA LYS A 367 10.40 -13.31 -9.76
C LYS A 367 11.88 -12.96 -9.50
N VAL A 368 12.49 -13.70 -8.58
CA VAL A 368 13.92 -13.60 -8.28
C VAL A 368 14.68 -14.56 -9.20
N ASN A 369 15.14 -14.07 -10.34
CA ASN A 369 15.80 -14.87 -11.38
C ASN A 369 17.29 -15.13 -11.13
N THR A 370 17.91 -14.35 -10.25
CA THR A 370 19.31 -14.57 -9.81
C THR A 370 19.28 -14.96 -8.35
N PRO A 371 19.97 -16.04 -7.93
CA PRO A 371 20.02 -16.43 -6.53
C PRO A 371 20.44 -15.29 -5.61
N VAL A 372 19.64 -14.98 -4.62
CA VAL A 372 19.93 -13.98 -3.59
C VAL A 372 19.89 -14.69 -2.24
N LYS A 373 20.95 -14.52 -1.45
CA LYS A 373 20.97 -15.01 -0.07
C LYS A 373 20.04 -14.14 0.78
N ASP A 374 19.12 -14.77 1.50
CA ASP A 374 18.26 -14.07 2.42
C ASP A 374 19.06 -13.42 3.56
N ALA A 375 18.63 -12.24 3.98
CA ALA A 375 19.29 -11.50 5.05
C ALA A 375 19.25 -12.27 6.39
N ASN A 376 18.16 -13.02 6.63
CA ASN A 376 17.95 -13.81 7.83
C ASN A 376 16.83 -14.83 7.62
N GLU A 377 16.62 -15.71 8.62
CA GLU A 377 15.61 -16.80 8.57
C GLU A 377 14.17 -16.30 8.40
N VAL A 378 13.80 -15.18 9.06
CA VAL A 378 12.43 -14.65 8.94
C VAL A 378 12.17 -14.11 7.52
N THR A 379 13.15 -13.51 6.87
CA THR A 379 13.05 -13.11 5.46
C THR A 379 12.88 -14.33 4.54
N ALA A 380 13.65 -15.38 4.76
CA ALA A 380 13.52 -16.63 4.01
C ALA A 380 12.12 -17.26 4.20
N THR A 381 11.60 -17.26 5.42
CA THR A 381 10.27 -17.75 5.76
C THR A 381 9.18 -16.99 5.01
N VAL A 382 9.21 -15.66 5.06
CA VAL A 382 8.22 -14.82 4.39
C VAL A 382 8.28 -14.98 2.87
N ARG A 383 9.47 -15.01 2.27
CA ARG A 383 9.64 -15.28 0.83
C ARG A 383 9.06 -16.61 0.42
N LYS A 384 9.38 -17.69 1.16
CA LYS A 384 8.83 -19.02 0.91
C LYS A 384 7.31 -19.01 0.99
N THR A 385 6.74 -18.33 1.98
CA THR A 385 5.30 -18.17 2.13
C THR A 385 4.69 -17.48 0.90
N ILE A 386 5.26 -16.38 0.43
CA ILE A 386 4.79 -15.67 -0.77
C ILE A 386 4.84 -16.57 -2.00
N SER A 387 5.97 -17.24 -2.24
CA SER A 387 6.14 -18.10 -3.42
C SER A 387 5.25 -19.35 -3.39
N SER A 388 4.84 -19.83 -2.21
CA SER A 388 3.92 -20.95 -2.06
C SER A 388 2.44 -20.55 -2.09
N SER A 389 2.13 -19.29 -1.84
CA SER A 389 0.76 -18.78 -1.84
C SER A 389 0.19 -18.72 -3.25
N LYS A 390 -1.01 -19.28 -3.43
CA LYS A 390 -1.73 -19.24 -4.71
C LYS A 390 -2.76 -18.12 -4.74
N GLN A 391 -3.36 -17.82 -3.59
CA GLN A 391 -4.40 -16.83 -3.42
C GLN A 391 -4.24 -16.18 -2.04
N ASN A 392 -4.22 -14.86 -2.02
CA ASN A 392 -4.23 -14.05 -0.81
C ASN A 392 -5.52 -13.23 -0.75
N VAL A 393 -5.74 -12.58 0.39
CA VAL A 393 -6.88 -11.71 0.63
C VAL A 393 -6.42 -10.26 0.69
N LEU A 394 -7.34 -9.33 0.51
CA LEU A 394 -7.04 -7.90 0.63
C LEU A 394 -7.08 -7.47 2.11
N TRP A 395 -6.61 -6.26 2.39
CA TRP A 395 -6.71 -5.66 3.72
C TRP A 395 -8.09 -5.01 3.95
N PHE A 396 -8.40 -4.63 5.18
CA PHE A 396 -9.73 -4.20 5.58
C PHE A 396 -10.31 -3.08 4.71
N GLU A 397 -9.51 -2.06 4.45
CA GLU A 397 -9.96 -0.87 3.70
C GLU A 397 -9.68 -0.93 2.19
N ALA A 398 -9.19 -2.05 1.67
CA ALA A 398 -8.72 -2.15 0.28
C ALA A 398 -9.75 -1.72 -0.78
N LEU A 399 -11.01 -2.00 -0.52
CA LEU A 399 -12.12 -1.72 -1.42
C LEU A 399 -12.99 -0.54 -0.94
N PHE A 400 -12.62 0.11 0.17
CA PHE A 400 -13.38 1.21 0.73
C PHE A 400 -13.14 2.51 -0.04
N SER A 401 -14.14 3.41 0.03
CA SER A 401 -13.94 4.80 -0.40
C SER A 401 -12.92 5.50 0.50
N THR A 402 -12.29 6.57 0.01
CA THR A 402 -11.34 7.37 0.80
C THR A 402 -11.95 7.84 2.12
N LYS A 403 -13.25 8.24 2.09
CA LYS A 403 -13.99 8.67 3.27
C LYS A 403 -14.12 7.54 4.30
N ALA A 404 -14.55 6.36 3.85
CA ALA A 404 -14.72 5.19 4.73
C ALA A 404 -13.37 4.72 5.31
N THR A 405 -12.30 4.73 4.51
CA THR A 405 -10.93 4.44 4.96
C THR A 405 -10.48 5.41 6.05
N THR A 406 -10.67 6.72 5.86
CA THR A 406 -10.32 7.72 6.85
C THR A 406 -11.09 7.52 8.16
N ILE A 407 -12.40 7.29 8.07
CA ILE A 407 -13.25 7.05 9.23
C ILE A 407 -12.85 5.77 9.97
N SER A 408 -12.60 4.68 9.23
CA SER A 408 -12.11 3.42 9.79
C SER A 408 -10.84 3.65 10.61
N ASN A 409 -9.82 4.24 10.01
CA ASN A 409 -8.54 4.45 10.65
C ASN A 409 -8.61 5.40 11.86
N THR A 410 -9.33 6.51 11.75
CA THR A 410 -9.42 7.50 12.84
C THR A 410 -10.27 7.02 14.01
N SER A 411 -11.21 6.10 13.79
CA SER A 411 -12.07 5.53 14.84
C SER A 411 -11.47 4.30 15.53
N ALA A 412 -10.50 3.62 14.91
CA ALA A 412 -9.91 2.39 15.42
C ALA A 412 -9.28 2.52 16.83
N PRO A 413 -8.59 3.62 17.21
CA PRO A 413 -8.13 3.81 18.59
C PRO A 413 -9.29 3.83 19.60
N GLY A 414 -10.43 4.42 19.22
CA GLY A 414 -11.63 4.47 20.05
C GLY A 414 -12.21 3.07 20.31
N LEU A 415 -12.16 2.18 19.32
CA LEU A 415 -12.59 0.79 19.46
C LEU A 415 -11.75 0.05 20.52
N VAL A 416 -10.42 0.14 20.47
CA VAL A 416 -9.55 -0.62 21.39
C VAL A 416 -9.41 0.02 22.77
N ASN A 417 -9.64 1.33 22.92
CA ASN A 417 -9.69 1.97 24.24
C ASN A 417 -11.06 1.97 24.89
N GLY A 418 -12.11 1.49 24.19
CA GLY A 418 -13.48 1.36 24.65
C GLY A 418 -14.31 2.64 24.58
N SER A 419 -13.83 3.74 23.99
CA SER A 419 -14.61 4.97 23.80
C SER A 419 -15.62 4.87 22.64
N VAL A 420 -15.41 3.92 21.72
CA VAL A 420 -16.31 3.58 20.62
C VAL A 420 -16.67 2.10 20.76
N SER A 421 -17.98 1.78 20.78
CA SER A 421 -18.39 0.39 20.82
C SER A 421 -18.15 -0.32 19.47
N PRO A 422 -17.95 -1.65 19.45
CA PRO A 422 -17.77 -2.42 18.21
C PRO A 422 -18.88 -2.20 17.19
N LYS A 423 -20.12 -2.22 17.66
CA LYS A 423 -21.30 -1.95 16.83
C LYS A 423 -21.26 -0.54 16.23
N GLN A 424 -21.01 0.48 17.06
CA GLN A 424 -20.92 1.87 16.61
C GLN A 424 -19.77 2.07 15.60
N PHE A 425 -18.62 1.43 15.82
CA PHE A 425 -17.51 1.45 14.87
C PHE A 425 -17.94 0.93 13.49
N MET A 426 -18.54 -0.26 13.45
CA MET A 426 -18.98 -0.89 12.21
C MET A 426 -20.11 -0.11 11.52
N GLU A 427 -21.06 0.45 12.28
CA GLU A 427 -22.13 1.32 11.75
C GLU A 427 -21.57 2.58 11.11
N THR A 428 -20.59 3.21 11.76
CA THR A 428 -19.99 4.46 11.25
C THR A 428 -19.20 4.22 9.96
N VAL A 429 -18.45 3.12 9.89
CA VAL A 429 -17.73 2.75 8.67
C VAL A 429 -18.69 2.35 7.55
N GLN A 430 -19.73 1.55 7.86
CA GLN A 430 -20.75 1.14 6.89
C GLN A 430 -21.50 2.34 6.29
N ALA A 431 -21.87 3.31 7.12
CA ALA A 431 -22.54 4.53 6.66
C ALA A 431 -21.66 5.33 5.70
N ALA A 432 -20.33 5.32 5.90
CA ALA A 432 -19.38 5.99 5.03
C ALA A 432 -19.17 5.26 3.68
N LEU A 433 -19.38 3.93 3.62
CA LEU A 433 -19.35 3.17 2.36
C LEU A 433 -20.53 3.54 1.46
N GLY A 434 -21.73 3.75 2.04
CA GLY A 434 -22.94 4.08 1.29
C GLY A 434 -23.07 5.55 0.86
N SER A 435 -22.12 6.41 1.18
CA SER A 435 -22.15 7.86 0.89
C SER A 435 -21.35 8.24 -0.36
N GLN A 436 -21.40 7.42 -1.42
CA GLN A 436 -20.83 7.74 -2.74
C GLN A 436 -21.74 8.67 -3.53
#